data_3fb89c0c49ed5d6c645951751c35adb6
#
_entry.id   3fb89c0c49ed5d6c645951751c35adb6
#
_cell.length_a   1.000
_cell.length_b   1.000
_cell.length_c   1.000
_cell.angle_alpha   90.00
_cell.angle_beta   90.00
_cell.angle_gamma   90.00
#
_symmetry.space_group_name_H-M   'P 1'
#
loop_
_entity.id
_entity.type
_entity.pdbx_description
1 polymer ?
#
loop_
_entity_poly.entity_id
_entity_poly.type
_entity_poly.pdbx_seq_one_letter_code
_entity_poly.pdbx_strand_id
1 'polypeptide(L)'
;SDGTRVLIGDEIIIQIEREAVKTKPPTLSGTLNFPGKYVVLIYGERTVSISSKIKDAERKQQLRGFLRNNIDGDYGFVARTNCKDASDEKILKEIAFLKQQLENIKKFGVHRAKFNCLYHAPDAYLCDIRDSYDSLLESIITDDDEIFNRIMEFAKIYQPEDIKKIKRWDNADGKLDAVYDVTKTLEHALMPKVWLKNGGYLVIQPTEALVSIDVNTGKAISKKKDVQKTFLKISKRQHR
;
A
#
# COMPACT_ATOMS: atom_id res chain seq x y z
N SER A 1 -20.29 -4.49 15.77
CA SER A 1 -21.07 -5.64 15.25
C SER A 1 -22.30 -5.77 16.13
N ASP A 2 -23.46 -5.64 15.56
CA ASP A 2 -24.75 -5.78 16.24
C ASP A 2 -25.14 -7.24 16.55
N GLY A 3 -24.17 -8.13 16.57
CA GLY A 3 -24.34 -9.52 17.02
C GLY A 3 -25.24 -10.38 16.14
N THR A 4 -25.47 -9.99 14.89
CA THR A 4 -26.25 -10.79 13.94
C THR A 4 -25.59 -12.16 13.78
N ARG A 5 -26.23 -13.19 14.32
CA ARG A 5 -25.74 -14.57 14.27
C ARG A 5 -25.97 -15.10 12.85
N VAL A 6 -24.91 -15.43 12.15
CA VAL A 6 -24.98 -16.11 10.85
C VAL A 6 -25.45 -17.54 11.07
N LEU A 7 -26.51 -17.95 10.38
CA LEU A 7 -27.10 -19.29 10.45
C LEU A 7 -26.68 -20.11 9.23
N ILE A 8 -26.80 -21.43 9.36
CA ILE A 8 -26.58 -22.33 8.22
C ILE A 8 -27.66 -22.07 7.17
N GLY A 9 -27.21 -21.76 5.94
CA GLY A 9 -28.06 -21.39 4.80
C GLY A 9 -28.10 -19.91 4.49
N ASP A 10 -27.55 -19.04 5.37
CA ASP A 10 -27.43 -17.62 5.09
C ASP A 10 -26.38 -17.37 4.00
N GLU A 11 -26.68 -16.43 3.10
CA GLU A 11 -25.75 -15.94 2.11
C GLU A 11 -25.22 -14.56 2.57
N ILE A 12 -23.90 -14.44 2.69
CA ILE A 12 -23.25 -13.22 3.17
C ILE A 12 -22.16 -12.79 2.21
N ILE A 13 -21.92 -11.47 2.14
CA ILE A 13 -20.77 -10.92 1.43
C ILE A 13 -19.55 -11.05 2.34
N ILE A 14 -18.49 -11.64 1.80
CA ILE A 14 -17.22 -11.81 2.49
C ILE A 14 -16.07 -11.23 1.67
N GLN A 15 -15.02 -10.84 2.35
CA GLN A 15 -13.75 -10.41 1.74
C GLN A 15 -12.68 -11.48 1.99
N ILE A 16 -11.92 -11.81 0.96
CA ILE A 16 -10.70 -12.60 1.11
C ILE A 16 -9.60 -11.67 1.60
N GLU A 17 -9.14 -11.87 2.83
CA GLU A 17 -8.03 -11.09 3.42
C GLU A 17 -6.66 -11.67 3.04
N ARG A 18 -6.59 -12.98 2.94
CA ARG A 18 -5.37 -13.70 2.57
C ARG A 18 -5.73 -14.89 1.70
N GLU A 19 -4.98 -15.07 0.65
CA GLU A 19 -5.06 -16.26 -0.20
C GLU A 19 -4.59 -17.51 0.55
N ALA A 20 -4.98 -18.67 0.02
CA ALA A 20 -4.47 -19.95 0.50
C ALA A 20 -2.96 -20.03 0.26
N VAL A 21 -2.19 -20.42 1.28
CA VAL A 21 -0.73 -20.60 1.17
C VAL A 21 -0.37 -22.01 1.61
N LYS A 22 0.14 -22.81 0.70
CA LYS A 22 0.49 -24.23 0.93
C LYS A 22 -0.74 -24.98 1.50
N THR A 23 -0.65 -25.44 2.74
CA THR A 23 -1.73 -26.20 3.44
C THR A 23 -2.69 -25.33 4.23
N LYS A 24 -2.44 -24.00 4.30
CA LYS A 24 -3.32 -23.08 5.03
C LYS A 24 -4.46 -22.59 4.14
N PRO A 25 -5.73 -22.72 4.58
CA PRO A 25 -6.87 -22.21 3.81
C PRO A 25 -6.82 -20.65 3.73
N PRO A 26 -7.61 -20.05 2.81
CA PRO A 26 -7.75 -18.61 2.75
C PRO A 26 -8.39 -18.07 4.03
N THR A 27 -8.01 -16.86 4.42
CA THR A 27 -8.65 -16.13 5.51
C THR A 27 -9.74 -15.23 4.97
N LEU A 28 -10.92 -15.35 5.53
CA LEU A 28 -12.12 -14.61 5.13
C LEU A 28 -12.54 -13.65 6.25
N SER A 29 -13.09 -12.49 5.87
CA SER A 29 -13.67 -11.52 6.80
C SER A 29 -15.08 -11.13 6.36
N GLY A 30 -15.96 -10.95 7.34
CA GLY A 30 -17.27 -10.30 7.14
C GLY A 30 -17.17 -8.77 7.21
N THR A 31 -16.06 -8.23 7.72
CA THR A 31 -15.74 -6.80 7.66
C THR A 31 -15.12 -6.49 6.31
N LEU A 32 -15.73 -5.55 5.57
CA LEU A 32 -15.27 -5.20 4.22
C LEU A 32 -14.40 -3.94 4.25
N ASN A 33 -13.21 -4.04 3.68
CA ASN A 33 -12.24 -2.96 3.63
C ASN A 33 -12.03 -2.46 2.20
N PHE A 34 -12.23 -1.15 1.97
CA PHE A 34 -12.03 -0.50 0.68
C PHE A 34 -10.93 0.55 0.79
N PRO A 35 -9.69 0.22 0.38
CA PRO A 35 -8.59 1.16 0.47
C PRO A 35 -8.64 2.20 -0.65
N GLY A 36 -8.76 3.48 -0.23
CA GLY A 36 -8.51 4.65 -1.07
C GLY A 36 -7.07 5.16 -0.92
N LYS A 37 -6.78 6.34 -1.47
CA LYS A 37 -5.50 7.05 -1.35
C LYS A 37 -5.32 7.67 0.04
N TYR A 38 -6.38 8.30 0.55
CA TYR A 38 -6.37 9.05 1.81
C TYR A 38 -6.96 8.24 2.96
N VAL A 39 -8.01 7.49 2.71
CA VAL A 39 -8.69 6.69 3.74
C VAL A 39 -8.90 5.25 3.30
N VAL A 40 -9.00 4.35 4.29
CA VAL A 40 -9.63 3.04 4.10
C VAL A 40 -11.03 3.13 4.67
N LEU A 41 -12.05 2.86 3.86
CA LEU A 41 -13.42 2.67 4.34
C LEU A 41 -13.55 1.26 4.89
N ILE A 42 -14.07 1.14 6.11
CA ILE A 42 -14.37 -0.14 6.76
C ILE A 42 -15.90 -0.24 6.88
N TYR A 43 -16.47 -1.33 6.40
CA TYR A 43 -17.88 -1.63 6.60
C TYR A 43 -18.04 -2.77 7.57
N GLY A 44 -18.96 -2.61 8.54
CA GLY A 44 -19.21 -3.55 9.65
C GLY A 44 -18.53 -3.16 10.97
N GLU A 45 -17.73 -2.11 11.00
CA GLU A 45 -17.10 -1.57 12.22
C GLU A 45 -17.12 -0.05 12.22
N ARG A 46 -17.65 0.56 13.29
CA ARG A 46 -17.72 2.04 13.47
C ARG A 46 -16.47 2.57 14.17
N THR A 47 -15.29 2.32 13.60
CA THR A 47 -14.02 2.71 14.20
C THR A 47 -13.35 3.84 13.41
N VAL A 48 -12.57 4.69 14.09
CA VAL A 48 -11.67 5.65 13.45
C VAL A 48 -10.26 5.43 13.94
N SER A 49 -9.39 5.06 13.03
CA SER A 49 -7.95 4.90 13.27
C SER A 49 -7.14 5.85 12.40
N ILE A 50 -5.97 6.22 12.87
CA ILE A 50 -5.03 7.11 12.14
C ILE A 50 -3.70 6.40 11.99
N SER A 51 -3.12 6.45 10.80
CA SER A 51 -1.81 5.87 10.49
C SER A 51 -0.75 6.28 11.52
N SER A 52 -0.02 5.30 12.06
CA SER A 52 1.09 5.54 12.99
C SER A 52 2.23 6.35 12.37
N LYS A 53 2.33 6.36 11.03
CA LYS A 53 3.33 7.13 10.27
C LYS A 53 3.08 8.65 10.30
N ILE A 54 1.86 9.10 10.55
CA ILE A 54 1.58 10.52 10.80
C ILE A 54 2.10 10.81 12.21
N LYS A 55 3.14 11.65 12.35
CA LYS A 55 3.78 11.94 13.65
C LYS A 55 3.20 13.16 14.35
N ASP A 56 2.64 14.09 13.58
CA ASP A 56 2.03 15.32 14.06
C ASP A 56 0.78 14.99 14.91
N ALA A 57 0.85 15.32 16.20
CA ALA A 57 -0.21 15.00 17.16
C ALA A 57 -1.48 15.87 16.95
N GLU A 58 -1.29 17.14 16.58
CA GLU A 58 -2.38 18.06 16.32
C GLU A 58 -3.15 17.61 15.07
N ARG A 59 -2.43 17.32 13.96
CA ARG A 59 -3.05 16.82 12.73
C ARG A 59 -3.76 15.49 12.96
N LYS A 60 -3.21 14.59 13.77
CA LYS A 60 -3.91 13.35 14.15
C LYS A 60 -5.24 13.62 14.85
N GLN A 61 -5.27 14.58 15.76
CA GLN A 61 -6.49 14.91 16.51
C GLN A 61 -7.53 15.54 15.60
N GLN A 62 -7.12 16.46 14.73
CA GLN A 62 -7.98 17.07 13.70
C GLN A 62 -8.61 16.01 12.80
N LEU A 63 -7.79 15.12 12.20
CA LEU A 63 -8.25 14.05 11.34
C LEU A 63 -9.20 13.09 12.06
N ARG A 64 -8.91 12.76 13.32
CA ARG A 64 -9.78 11.89 14.13
C ARG A 64 -11.15 12.53 14.37
N GLY A 65 -11.18 13.82 14.71
CA GLY A 65 -12.42 14.57 14.89
C GLY A 65 -13.21 14.66 13.58
N PHE A 66 -12.54 15.04 12.50
CA PHE A 66 -13.11 15.15 11.18
C PHE A 66 -13.73 13.82 10.71
N LEU A 67 -13.01 12.70 10.78
CA LEU A 67 -13.52 11.40 10.36
C LEU A 67 -14.65 10.89 11.26
N ARG A 68 -14.59 11.14 12.57
CA ARG A 68 -15.69 10.79 13.49
C ARG A 68 -17.00 11.50 13.13
N ASN A 69 -16.92 12.78 12.76
CA ASN A 69 -18.09 13.56 12.36
C ASN A 69 -18.69 13.07 11.03
N ASN A 70 -17.95 12.27 10.25
CA ASN A 70 -18.39 11.71 8.96
C ASN A 70 -18.78 10.24 9.05
N ILE A 71 -18.78 9.66 10.27
CA ILE A 71 -19.34 8.31 10.49
C ILE A 71 -20.86 8.41 10.40
N ASP A 72 -21.42 7.66 9.47
CA ASP A 72 -22.85 7.41 9.33
C ASP A 72 -23.07 5.91 9.08
N GLY A 73 -24.16 5.35 9.55
CA GLY A 73 -24.42 3.92 9.38
C GLY A 73 -23.33 3.04 10.01
N ASP A 74 -22.96 1.96 9.34
CA ASP A 74 -22.00 0.94 9.81
C ASP A 74 -20.59 1.11 9.20
N TYR A 75 -20.20 2.36 8.97
CA TYR A 75 -18.90 2.70 8.40
C TYR A 75 -17.90 3.11 9.46
N GLY A 76 -16.65 2.71 9.26
CA GLY A 76 -15.49 3.23 9.96
C GLY A 76 -14.42 3.69 8.98
N PHE A 77 -13.37 4.33 9.49
CA PHE A 77 -12.32 4.89 8.66
C PHE A 77 -10.94 4.67 9.25
N VAL A 78 -9.97 4.37 8.38
CA VAL A 78 -8.55 4.47 8.73
C VAL A 78 -7.93 5.58 7.88
N ALA A 79 -7.49 6.68 8.51
CA ALA A 79 -6.70 7.69 7.82
C ALA A 79 -5.33 7.14 7.44
N ARG A 80 -5.01 7.15 6.16
CA ARG A 80 -3.72 6.72 5.62
C ARG A 80 -2.70 7.87 5.71
N THR A 81 -1.45 7.58 5.45
CA THR A 81 -0.36 8.57 5.58
C THR A 81 -0.56 9.77 4.64
N ASN A 82 -1.09 9.54 3.44
CA ASN A 82 -1.41 10.61 2.47
C ASN A 82 -2.47 11.60 2.96
N CYS A 83 -3.27 11.21 3.98
CA CYS A 83 -4.26 12.07 4.60
C CYS A 83 -3.62 13.26 5.37
N LYS A 84 -2.32 13.17 5.68
CA LYS A 84 -1.60 14.22 6.41
C LYS A 84 -1.69 15.57 5.70
N ASP A 85 -1.42 15.59 4.39
CA ASP A 85 -1.30 16.81 3.59
C ASP A 85 -2.54 17.04 2.70
N ALA A 86 -3.56 16.18 2.79
CA ALA A 86 -4.78 16.30 2.02
C ALA A 86 -5.74 17.33 2.61
N SER A 87 -6.46 18.05 1.75
CA SER A 87 -7.57 18.91 2.17
C SER A 87 -8.79 18.06 2.56
N ASP A 88 -9.59 18.58 3.48
CA ASP A 88 -10.82 17.92 3.92
C ASP A 88 -11.78 17.64 2.76
N GLU A 89 -11.80 18.50 1.75
CA GLU A 89 -12.61 18.32 0.54
C GLU A 89 -12.18 17.06 -0.25
N LYS A 90 -10.87 16.84 -0.42
CA LYS A 90 -10.35 15.63 -1.10
C LYS A 90 -10.72 14.37 -0.34
N ILE A 91 -10.60 14.40 0.98
CA ILE A 91 -10.94 13.28 1.85
C ILE A 91 -12.43 12.97 1.75
N LEU A 92 -13.31 13.99 1.77
CA LEU A 92 -14.76 13.81 1.64
C LEU A 92 -15.15 13.23 0.28
N LYS A 93 -14.54 13.72 -0.80
CA LYS A 93 -14.77 13.18 -2.14
C LYS A 93 -14.42 11.70 -2.23
N GLU A 94 -13.29 11.32 -1.65
CA GLU A 94 -12.89 9.90 -1.61
C GLU A 94 -13.82 9.05 -0.75
N ILE A 95 -14.21 9.53 0.44
CA ILE A 95 -15.18 8.85 1.29
C ILE A 95 -16.51 8.61 0.55
N ALA A 96 -17.04 9.64 -0.11
CA ALA A 96 -18.28 9.52 -0.88
C ALA A 96 -18.15 8.50 -2.01
N PHE A 97 -17.03 8.51 -2.73
CA PHE A 97 -16.74 7.57 -3.79
C PHE A 97 -16.67 6.12 -3.27
N LEU A 98 -15.93 5.87 -2.18
CA LEU A 98 -15.79 4.54 -1.59
C LEU A 98 -17.13 4.01 -1.05
N LYS A 99 -17.95 4.87 -0.43
CA LYS A 99 -19.30 4.51 -0.02
C LYS A 99 -20.17 4.12 -1.20
N GLN A 100 -20.13 4.89 -2.29
CA GLN A 100 -20.88 4.58 -3.50
C GLN A 100 -20.45 3.24 -4.12
N GLN A 101 -19.15 2.95 -4.15
CA GLN A 101 -18.65 1.65 -4.61
C GLN A 101 -19.21 0.49 -3.78
N LEU A 102 -19.16 0.60 -2.45
CA LEU A 102 -19.70 -0.43 -1.57
C LEU A 102 -21.20 -0.61 -1.75
N GLU A 103 -21.98 0.47 -1.83
CA GLU A 103 -23.44 0.39 -2.05
C GLU A 103 -23.76 -0.26 -3.39
N ASN A 104 -22.98 0.01 -4.44
CA ASN A 104 -23.12 -0.67 -5.71
C ASN A 104 -22.86 -2.19 -5.56
N ILE A 105 -21.80 -2.59 -4.87
CA ILE A 105 -21.47 -3.99 -4.62
C ILE A 105 -22.62 -4.68 -3.85
N LYS A 106 -23.15 -4.05 -2.82
CA LYS A 106 -24.27 -4.57 -2.03
C LYS A 106 -25.53 -4.73 -2.90
N LYS A 107 -25.86 -3.68 -3.67
CA LYS A 107 -27.05 -3.67 -4.53
C LYS A 107 -26.97 -4.75 -5.62
N PHE A 108 -25.83 -4.89 -6.29
CA PHE A 108 -25.66 -5.88 -7.34
C PHE A 108 -25.38 -7.28 -6.80
N GLY A 109 -24.78 -7.40 -5.63
CA GLY A 109 -24.46 -8.67 -4.98
C GLY A 109 -25.70 -9.52 -4.70
N VAL A 110 -26.81 -8.89 -4.31
CA VAL A 110 -28.10 -9.58 -4.02
C VAL A 110 -28.65 -10.32 -5.26
N HIS A 111 -28.27 -9.87 -6.47
CA HIS A 111 -28.72 -10.47 -7.72
C HIS A 111 -27.70 -11.46 -8.32
N ARG A 112 -26.59 -11.68 -7.66
CA ARG A 112 -25.55 -12.61 -8.12
C ARG A 112 -25.69 -13.97 -7.46
N ALA A 113 -25.39 -15.02 -8.20
CA ALA A 113 -25.31 -16.35 -7.63
C ALA A 113 -24.19 -16.42 -6.58
N LYS A 114 -24.38 -17.25 -5.56
CA LYS A 114 -23.36 -17.52 -4.55
C LYS A 114 -22.04 -17.96 -5.19
N PHE A 115 -20.93 -17.66 -4.52
CA PHE A 115 -19.56 -17.92 -4.94
C PHE A 115 -19.09 -17.06 -6.15
N ASN A 116 -19.87 -16.07 -6.59
CA ASN A 116 -19.41 -15.13 -7.58
C ASN A 116 -18.53 -14.03 -6.93
N CYS A 117 -17.50 -13.63 -7.65
CA CYS A 117 -16.72 -12.45 -7.29
C CYS A 117 -17.55 -11.20 -7.61
N LEU A 118 -17.75 -10.35 -6.58
CA LEU A 118 -18.52 -9.11 -6.69
C LEU A 118 -17.62 -7.90 -6.96
N TYR A 119 -16.37 -7.98 -6.54
CA TYR A 119 -15.37 -6.92 -6.69
C TYR A 119 -13.96 -7.50 -6.73
N HIS A 120 -13.19 -7.09 -7.70
CA HIS A 120 -11.75 -7.34 -7.78
C HIS A 120 -10.99 -6.11 -7.31
N ALA A 121 -10.05 -6.29 -6.39
CA ALA A 121 -9.11 -5.23 -6.06
C ALA A 121 -8.29 -4.84 -7.31
N PRO A 122 -7.89 -3.58 -7.45
CA PRO A 122 -6.99 -3.19 -8.53
C PRO A 122 -5.67 -3.97 -8.46
N ASP A 123 -5.02 -4.15 -9.60
CA ASP A 123 -3.71 -4.80 -9.66
C ASP A 123 -2.69 -4.10 -8.77
N ALA A 124 -1.67 -4.85 -8.35
CA ALA A 124 -0.66 -4.37 -7.40
C ALA A 124 -0.02 -3.05 -7.84
N TYR A 125 0.38 -2.93 -9.11
CA TYR A 125 0.99 -1.70 -9.63
C TYR A 125 0.03 -0.49 -9.62
N LEU A 126 -1.27 -0.69 -9.82
CA LEU A 126 -2.28 0.37 -9.69
C LEU A 126 -2.46 0.77 -8.21
N CYS A 127 -2.38 -0.20 -7.30
CA CYS A 127 -2.37 0.08 -5.87
C CYS A 127 -1.12 0.89 -5.45
N ASP A 128 0.06 0.57 -5.99
CA ASP A 128 1.30 1.31 -5.73
C ASP A 128 1.20 2.77 -6.23
N ILE A 129 0.62 2.96 -7.42
CA ILE A 129 0.33 4.31 -7.97
C ILE A 129 -0.61 5.06 -7.03
N ARG A 130 -1.73 4.45 -6.62
CA ARG A 130 -2.68 5.06 -5.67
C ARG A 130 -2.01 5.44 -4.36
N ASP A 131 -1.15 4.57 -3.85
CA ASP A 131 -0.53 4.71 -2.52
C ASP A 131 0.69 5.63 -2.53
N SER A 132 1.13 6.08 -3.71
CA SER A 132 2.25 7.03 -3.84
C SER A 132 1.94 8.37 -3.17
N TYR A 133 3.00 9.03 -2.66
CA TYR A 133 2.86 10.36 -2.06
C TYR A 133 2.74 11.43 -3.13
N ASP A 134 1.71 12.29 -3.05
CA ASP A 134 1.47 13.38 -4.00
C ASP A 134 2.68 14.29 -4.19
N SER A 135 3.38 14.59 -3.10
CA SER A 135 4.56 15.48 -3.10
C SER A 135 5.81 14.87 -3.70
N LEU A 136 5.86 13.55 -3.86
CA LEU A 136 7.02 12.81 -4.37
C LEU A 136 6.79 12.22 -5.76
N LEU A 137 5.54 12.15 -6.22
CA LEU A 137 5.19 11.59 -7.51
C LEU A 137 5.36 12.65 -8.60
N GLU A 138 6.44 12.56 -9.37
CA GLU A 138 6.71 13.44 -10.50
C GLU A 138 6.10 12.95 -11.80
N SER A 139 6.26 11.66 -12.10
CA SER A 139 5.72 11.04 -13.31
C SER A 139 5.51 9.55 -13.14
N ILE A 140 4.57 9.01 -13.93
CA ILE A 140 4.29 7.59 -14.09
C ILE A 140 4.57 7.28 -15.56
N ILE A 141 5.55 6.41 -15.80
CA ILE A 141 6.04 6.15 -17.16
C ILE A 141 5.94 4.65 -17.44
N THR A 142 5.43 4.30 -18.59
CA THR A 142 5.39 2.93 -19.08
C THR A 142 5.64 2.88 -20.59
N ASP A 143 6.26 1.82 -21.06
CA ASP A 143 6.48 1.53 -22.49
C ASP A 143 5.49 0.49 -23.05
N ASP A 144 4.56 0.02 -22.23
CA ASP A 144 3.50 -0.89 -22.61
C ASP A 144 2.17 -0.15 -22.81
N ASP A 145 1.52 -0.37 -23.97
CA ASP A 145 0.27 0.32 -24.34
C ASP A 145 -0.94 -0.15 -23.53
N GLU A 146 -1.01 -1.42 -23.18
CA GLU A 146 -2.10 -1.97 -22.39
C GLU A 146 -2.03 -1.44 -20.97
N ILE A 147 -0.83 -1.48 -20.37
CA ILE A 147 -0.58 -0.92 -19.03
C ILE A 147 -0.86 0.57 -19.00
N PHE A 148 -0.42 1.32 -20.02
CA PHE A 148 -0.72 2.75 -20.14
C PHE A 148 -2.22 3.03 -20.10
N ASN A 149 -3.00 2.32 -20.94
CA ASN A 149 -4.44 2.50 -20.97
C ASN A 149 -5.10 2.14 -19.64
N ARG A 150 -4.70 1.05 -19.00
CA ARG A 150 -5.22 0.64 -17.68
C ARG A 150 -4.88 1.67 -16.58
N ILE A 151 -3.67 2.23 -16.58
CA ILE A 151 -3.29 3.31 -15.65
C ILE A 151 -4.15 4.56 -15.91
N MET A 152 -4.36 4.93 -17.17
CA MET A 152 -5.19 6.07 -17.55
C MET A 152 -6.65 5.90 -17.11
N GLU A 153 -7.24 4.73 -17.30
CA GLU A 153 -8.60 4.43 -16.85
C GLU A 153 -8.70 4.48 -15.31
N PHE A 154 -7.74 3.86 -14.64
CA PHE A 154 -7.67 3.89 -13.18
C PHE A 154 -7.54 5.33 -12.65
N ALA A 155 -6.66 6.14 -13.23
CA ALA A 155 -6.46 7.51 -12.81
C ALA A 155 -7.70 8.38 -13.03
N LYS A 156 -8.44 8.20 -14.13
CA LYS A 156 -9.70 8.92 -14.36
C LYS A 156 -10.72 8.70 -13.25
N ILE A 157 -10.73 7.50 -12.67
CA ILE A 157 -11.69 7.11 -11.63
C ILE A 157 -11.20 7.53 -10.24
N TYR A 158 -9.94 7.24 -9.92
CA TYR A 158 -9.41 7.35 -8.56
C TYR A 158 -8.56 8.59 -8.30
N GLN A 159 -7.87 9.13 -9.32
CA GLN A 159 -6.84 10.17 -9.19
C GLN A 159 -6.78 11.09 -10.42
N PRO A 160 -7.88 11.77 -10.78
CA PRO A 160 -7.94 12.56 -12.01
C PRO A 160 -6.88 13.68 -12.08
N GLU A 161 -6.42 14.18 -10.93
CA GLU A 161 -5.33 15.17 -10.86
C GLU A 161 -3.97 14.64 -11.31
N ASP A 162 -3.75 13.33 -11.23
CA ASP A 162 -2.47 12.70 -11.60
C ASP A 162 -2.39 12.28 -13.08
N ILE A 163 -3.47 12.41 -13.86
CA ILE A 163 -3.51 12.06 -15.28
C ILE A 163 -2.38 12.76 -16.05
N LYS A 164 -2.10 14.03 -15.75
CA LYS A 164 -1.03 14.81 -16.40
C LYS A 164 0.38 14.29 -16.12
N LYS A 165 0.55 13.45 -15.09
CA LYS A 165 1.82 12.83 -14.73
C LYS A 165 2.06 11.52 -15.47
N ILE A 166 1.01 10.95 -16.11
CA ILE A 166 1.09 9.67 -16.80
C ILE A 166 1.64 9.91 -18.22
N LYS A 167 2.71 9.20 -18.54
CA LYS A 167 3.43 9.36 -19.82
C LYS A 167 3.64 7.99 -20.47
N ARG A 168 3.42 7.96 -21.78
CA ARG A 168 3.85 6.85 -22.61
C ARG A 168 5.33 7.06 -23.00
N TRP A 169 6.14 6.04 -22.78
CA TRP A 169 7.54 6.06 -23.21
C TRP A 169 7.65 5.73 -24.70
N ASP A 170 8.45 6.50 -25.44
CA ASP A 170 8.80 6.16 -26.80
C ASP A 170 10.15 5.43 -26.80
N ASN A 171 10.16 4.19 -27.31
CA ASN A 171 11.37 3.39 -27.43
C ASN A 171 12.41 3.98 -28.43
N ALA A 172 12.06 5.00 -29.20
CA ALA A 172 13.01 5.75 -30.02
C ALA A 172 14.10 6.43 -29.17
N ASP A 173 13.78 6.79 -27.90
CA ASP A 173 14.70 7.35 -26.92
C ASP A 173 15.54 6.29 -26.17
N GLY A 174 15.48 5.03 -26.61
CA GLY A 174 16.07 3.88 -25.95
C GLY A 174 15.07 3.08 -25.12
N LYS A 175 15.45 1.88 -24.69
CA LYS A 175 14.59 1.07 -23.85
C LYS A 175 14.42 1.70 -22.47
N LEU A 176 13.20 1.80 -21.98
CA LEU A 176 12.86 2.37 -20.67
C LEU A 176 13.71 1.78 -19.54
N ASP A 177 13.84 0.45 -19.53
CA ASP A 177 14.65 -0.29 -18.55
C ASP A 177 16.13 0.16 -18.56
N ALA A 178 16.72 0.35 -19.75
CA ALA A 178 18.12 0.76 -19.88
C ALA A 178 18.34 2.22 -19.46
N VAL A 179 17.37 3.10 -19.72
CA VAL A 179 17.48 4.53 -19.36
C VAL A 179 17.39 4.74 -17.85
N TYR A 180 16.56 3.97 -17.17
CA TYR A 180 16.34 4.09 -15.72
C TYR A 180 17.08 3.02 -14.90
N ASP A 181 17.91 2.18 -15.53
CA ASP A 181 18.65 1.07 -14.87
C ASP A 181 17.76 0.19 -13.98
N VAL A 182 16.50 -0.08 -14.39
CA VAL A 182 15.50 -0.75 -13.55
C VAL A 182 15.92 -2.18 -13.24
N THR A 183 16.20 -2.99 -14.28
CA THR A 183 16.63 -4.39 -14.12
C THR A 183 17.92 -4.48 -13.30
N LYS A 184 18.91 -3.64 -13.59
CA LYS A 184 20.18 -3.62 -12.85
C LYS A 184 20.00 -3.22 -11.38
N THR A 185 19.15 -2.24 -11.11
CA THR A 185 18.81 -1.83 -9.74
C THR A 185 18.12 -2.97 -8.98
N LEU A 186 17.19 -3.68 -9.64
CA LEU A 186 16.48 -4.81 -9.07
C LEU A 186 17.44 -5.98 -8.79
N GLU A 187 18.30 -6.33 -9.74
CA GLU A 187 19.33 -7.35 -9.55
C GLU A 187 20.23 -7.03 -8.36
N HIS A 188 20.70 -5.79 -8.25
CA HIS A 188 21.49 -5.34 -7.10
C HIS A 188 20.71 -5.43 -5.77
N ALA A 189 19.42 -5.08 -5.78
CA ALA A 189 18.57 -5.15 -4.58
C ALA A 189 18.31 -6.60 -4.13
N LEU A 190 18.31 -7.55 -5.07
CA LEU A 190 18.10 -8.97 -4.81
C LEU A 190 19.41 -9.71 -4.46
N MET A 191 20.57 -9.06 -4.58
CA MET A 191 21.85 -9.68 -4.19
C MET A 191 21.88 -9.97 -2.69
N PRO A 192 22.33 -11.15 -2.27
CA PRO A 192 22.48 -11.47 -0.86
C PRO A 192 23.42 -10.52 -0.12
N LYS A 193 24.38 -9.92 -0.83
CA LYS A 193 25.40 -9.03 -0.27
C LYS A 193 25.13 -7.58 -0.62
N VAL A 194 24.85 -6.76 0.40
CA VAL A 194 24.59 -5.34 0.28
C VAL A 194 25.75 -4.52 0.83
N TRP A 195 26.44 -3.76 -0.01
CA TRP A 195 27.54 -2.89 0.40
C TRP A 195 27.02 -1.61 1.03
N LEU A 196 27.63 -1.22 2.15
CA LEU A 196 27.34 0.03 2.85
C LEU A 196 28.34 1.13 2.44
N LYS A 197 27.91 2.38 2.47
CA LYS A 197 28.74 3.55 2.11
C LYS A 197 30.03 3.70 2.92
N ASN A 198 30.09 3.05 4.10
CA ASN A 198 31.24 3.08 5.01
C ASN A 198 32.24 1.95 4.75
N GLY A 199 32.05 1.14 3.70
CA GLY A 199 32.92 0.01 3.36
C GLY A 199 32.62 -1.29 4.10
N GLY A 200 31.59 -1.33 4.96
CA GLY A 200 31.01 -2.55 5.49
C GLY A 200 30.02 -3.16 4.51
N TYR A 201 29.50 -4.34 4.83
CA TYR A 201 28.43 -4.98 4.05
C TYR A 201 27.54 -5.85 4.92
N LEU A 202 26.31 -6.05 4.45
CA LEU A 202 25.35 -6.99 5.01
C LEU A 202 25.28 -8.23 4.12
N VAL A 203 25.08 -9.39 4.73
CA VAL A 203 24.71 -10.62 4.04
C VAL A 203 23.30 -10.99 4.49
N ILE A 204 22.35 -10.93 3.57
CA ILE A 204 20.93 -11.18 3.82
C ILE A 204 20.57 -12.50 3.12
N GLN A 205 20.19 -13.51 3.87
CA GLN A 205 19.87 -14.83 3.35
C GLN A 205 18.55 -15.33 3.92
N PRO A 206 17.56 -15.64 3.07
CA PRO A 206 16.38 -16.35 3.51
C PRO A 206 16.76 -17.78 3.89
N THR A 207 16.32 -18.22 5.05
CA THR A 207 16.38 -19.60 5.51
C THR A 207 14.99 -20.21 5.54
N GLU A 208 14.86 -21.49 5.87
CA GLU A 208 13.55 -22.14 5.91
C GLU A 208 12.56 -21.48 6.88
N ALA A 209 13.03 -20.96 8.01
CA ALA A 209 12.19 -20.44 9.08
C ALA A 209 12.30 -18.91 9.30
N LEU A 210 13.40 -18.28 8.85
CA LEU A 210 13.69 -16.87 9.12
C LEU A 210 14.59 -16.26 8.02
N VAL A 211 14.73 -14.93 8.06
CA VAL A 211 15.77 -14.23 7.28
C VAL A 211 16.95 -13.97 8.18
N SER A 212 18.12 -14.53 7.84
CA SER A 212 19.39 -14.27 8.53
C SER A 212 20.05 -13.03 7.94
N ILE A 213 20.48 -12.12 8.81
CA ILE A 213 21.22 -10.91 8.43
C ILE A 213 22.54 -10.90 9.18
N ASP A 214 23.64 -11.09 8.45
CA ASP A 214 24.99 -10.97 8.98
C ASP A 214 25.58 -9.60 8.65
N VAL A 215 26.25 -8.99 9.63
CA VAL A 215 26.80 -7.62 9.53
C VAL A 215 28.31 -7.69 9.52
N ASN A 216 28.91 -7.37 8.38
CA ASN A 216 30.34 -7.38 8.19
C ASN A 216 30.91 -5.96 8.14
N THR A 217 31.94 -5.70 8.93
CA THR A 217 32.60 -4.38 8.97
C THR A 217 33.50 -4.13 7.76
N GLY A 218 33.91 -5.18 7.04
CA GLY A 218 34.75 -5.08 5.85
C GLY A 218 36.01 -4.23 6.08
N LYS A 219 36.28 -3.30 5.15
CA LYS A 219 37.41 -2.37 5.23
C LYS A 219 37.13 -1.14 6.14
N ALA A 220 35.98 -1.08 6.80
CA ALA A 220 35.60 0.04 7.67
C ALA A 220 36.42 0.11 8.97
N ILE A 221 37.25 -0.90 9.27
CA ILE A 221 38.13 -0.93 10.42
C ILE A 221 39.44 -0.22 10.09
N SER A 222 39.45 1.11 10.19
CA SER A 222 40.68 1.87 10.23
C SER A 222 40.99 2.28 11.68
N LYS A 223 41.96 1.57 12.31
CA LYS A 223 42.54 1.80 13.66
C LYS A 223 41.72 1.28 14.85
N LYS A 224 42.41 0.54 15.70
CA LYS A 224 41.93 -0.21 16.88
C LYS A 224 41.07 0.54 17.93
N LYS A 225 40.88 1.84 17.82
CA LYS A 225 40.13 2.66 18.82
C LYS A 225 38.64 2.84 18.56
N ASP A 226 38.09 2.42 17.43
CA ASP A 226 36.71 2.78 17.02
C ASP A 226 35.81 1.61 16.60
N VAL A 227 36.15 0.35 16.93
CA VAL A 227 35.36 -0.83 16.52
C VAL A 227 33.93 -0.73 17.04
N GLN A 228 33.74 -0.39 18.31
CA GLN A 228 32.38 -0.25 18.89
C GLN A 228 31.58 0.88 18.25
N LYS A 229 32.19 2.03 17.95
CA LYS A 229 31.51 3.14 17.25
C LYS A 229 31.19 2.79 15.80
N THR A 230 32.01 1.98 15.16
CA THR A 230 31.77 1.50 13.79
C THR A 230 30.59 0.55 13.77
N PHE A 231 30.51 -0.41 14.69
CA PHE A 231 29.36 -1.30 14.85
C PHE A 231 28.07 -0.51 15.13
N LEU A 232 28.13 0.48 16.03
CA LEU A 232 26.96 1.31 16.36
C LEU A 232 26.47 2.17 15.17
N LYS A 233 27.38 2.66 14.34
CA LYS A 233 27.05 3.38 13.10
C LYS A 233 26.42 2.49 12.03
N ILE A 234 26.85 1.25 11.95
CA ILE A 234 26.30 0.25 11.02
C ILE A 234 24.89 -0.15 11.48
N SER A 235 24.73 -0.50 12.77
CA SER A 235 23.43 -0.91 13.35
C SER A 235 22.37 0.19 13.31
N LYS A 236 22.73 1.46 13.55
CA LYS A 236 21.77 2.59 13.51
C LYS A 236 21.22 2.90 12.11
N ARG A 237 21.83 2.40 11.05
CA ARG A 237 21.33 2.57 9.67
C ARG A 237 20.40 1.45 9.19
N GLN A 238 20.27 0.38 9.96
CA GLN A 238 19.30 -0.70 9.70
C GLN A 238 17.86 -0.31 10.04
N HIS A 239 17.65 0.78 10.81
CA HIS A 239 16.33 1.22 11.28
C HIS A 239 15.80 2.45 10.51
N ARG A 240 16.35 2.78 9.36
CA ARG A 240 15.87 3.80 8.43
C ARG A 240 15.56 3.17 7.09
#